data_a5c1a5c715822c8e9d0f449679976a50
#
_entry.id   a5c1a5c715822c8e9d0f449679976a50
#
_cell.length_a   1.000
_cell.length_b   1.000
_cell.length_c   1.000
_cell.angle_alpha   90.00
_cell.angle_beta   90.00
_cell.angle_gamma   90.00
#
_symmetry.space_group_name_H-M   'P 1'
#
loop_
_entity.id
_entity.type
_entity.pdbx_description
1 polymer ?
#
loop_
_entity_poly.entity_id
_entity_poly.type
_entity_poly.pdbx_seq_one_letter_code
_entity_poly.pdbx_strand_id
1 'polypeptide(L)'
;MKERSTDRIEKQMITNILQGEYAANTSLLPERELADAYDVGRPTIREVLQRLERDGWITVRKGMPAIINDYWKNGNLMTIAKILSFYEDIPDTFIRNLLELRITLAPAYISDAVSHHLLKVISLFSEWEDLQDDPKSFAAFDWNLQHSMAGMSPNPIYLLILNSFRDVYLKVGERYFSHENHRQVSLNYYHSFLEALLNRKVEEADRLTKDVMKRSLDLWDEKQVEGENLEE
;
A
#
# COMPACT_ATOMS: atom_id res chain seq x y z
N MET A 1 -4.78 25.97 -0.65
CA MET A 1 -4.80 25.91 -2.14
C MET A 1 -6.18 25.44 -2.54
N LYS A 2 -6.87 26.11 -3.49
CA LYS A 2 -8.24 25.70 -3.90
C LYS A 2 -8.12 24.37 -4.67
N GLU A 3 -8.82 23.35 -4.25
CA GLU A 3 -8.89 22.05 -4.93
C GLU A 3 -9.37 22.24 -6.37
N ARG A 4 -8.72 21.58 -7.35
CA ARG A 4 -9.13 21.66 -8.74
C ARG A 4 -10.46 20.94 -8.94
N SER A 5 -11.33 21.49 -9.80
CA SER A 5 -12.61 20.84 -10.09
C SER A 5 -12.46 19.39 -10.58
N THR A 6 -11.43 19.10 -11.34
CA THR A 6 -11.09 17.75 -11.81
C THR A 6 -10.84 16.79 -10.63
N ASP A 7 -10.03 17.20 -9.65
CA ASP A 7 -9.67 16.36 -8.49
C ASP A 7 -10.90 16.10 -7.60
N ARG A 8 -11.72 17.13 -7.38
CA ARG A 8 -12.98 17.02 -6.63
C ARG A 8 -13.96 16.05 -7.28
N ILE A 9 -14.14 16.15 -8.61
CA ILE A 9 -15.10 15.30 -9.35
C ILE A 9 -14.56 13.85 -9.40
N GLU A 10 -13.28 13.67 -9.69
CA GLU A 10 -12.64 12.35 -9.65
C GLU A 10 -12.88 11.69 -8.29
N LYS A 11 -12.61 12.43 -7.21
CA LYS A 11 -12.86 11.97 -5.84
C LYS A 11 -14.30 11.55 -5.63
N GLN A 12 -15.27 12.41 -5.99
CA GLN A 12 -16.69 12.14 -5.83
C GLN A 12 -17.11 10.88 -6.60
N MET A 13 -16.68 10.73 -7.86
CA MET A 13 -17.05 9.57 -8.68
C MET A 13 -16.47 8.26 -8.11
N ILE A 14 -15.22 8.27 -7.64
CA ILE A 14 -14.64 7.09 -6.99
C ILE A 14 -15.38 6.75 -5.69
N THR A 15 -15.73 7.76 -4.88
CA THR A 15 -16.55 7.56 -3.67
C THR A 15 -17.87 6.88 -4.01
N ASN A 16 -18.58 7.37 -5.02
CA ASN A 16 -19.85 6.79 -5.46
C ASN A 16 -19.70 5.33 -5.95
N ILE A 17 -18.57 5.00 -6.60
CA ILE A 17 -18.26 3.61 -7.00
C ILE A 17 -18.00 2.74 -5.76
N LEU A 18 -17.21 3.22 -4.80
CA LEU A 18 -16.88 2.48 -3.57
C LEU A 18 -18.10 2.27 -2.67
N GLN A 19 -19.01 3.23 -2.63
CA GLN A 19 -20.27 3.15 -1.88
C GLN A 19 -21.38 2.36 -2.60
N GLY A 20 -21.13 1.95 -3.85
CA GLY A 20 -22.08 1.18 -4.65
C GLY A 20 -23.19 1.99 -5.31
N GLU A 21 -23.16 3.33 -5.22
CA GLU A 21 -24.09 4.21 -5.94
C GLU A 21 -23.90 4.07 -7.46
N TYR A 22 -22.69 3.88 -7.90
CA TYR A 22 -22.34 3.49 -9.26
C TYR A 22 -22.01 2.00 -9.28
N ALA A 23 -23.00 1.17 -9.61
CA ALA A 23 -22.84 -0.27 -9.60
C ALA A 23 -21.90 -0.75 -10.71
N ALA A 24 -21.08 -1.79 -10.41
CA ALA A 24 -20.22 -2.40 -11.40
C ALA A 24 -21.01 -2.93 -12.60
N ASN A 25 -20.43 -2.84 -13.80
CA ASN A 25 -21.00 -3.23 -15.09
C ASN A 25 -22.23 -2.38 -15.52
N THR A 26 -22.49 -1.25 -14.89
CA THR A 26 -23.49 -0.29 -15.35
C THR A 26 -22.84 0.85 -16.13
N SER A 27 -23.63 1.54 -16.96
CA SER A 27 -23.19 2.71 -17.72
C SER A 27 -23.28 3.97 -16.89
N LEU A 28 -22.24 4.82 -16.95
CA LEU A 28 -22.34 6.20 -16.52
C LEU A 28 -23.29 7.01 -17.41
N LEU A 29 -23.70 8.18 -16.93
CA LEU A 29 -24.38 9.16 -17.76
C LEU A 29 -23.46 9.60 -18.92
N PRO A 30 -24.03 10.02 -20.08
CA PRO A 30 -23.27 10.62 -21.17
C PRO A 30 -22.44 11.84 -20.70
N GLU A 31 -21.28 12.11 -21.33
CA GLU A 31 -20.39 13.23 -20.97
C GLU A 31 -21.11 14.58 -20.80
N ARG A 32 -22.15 14.82 -21.63
CA ARG A 32 -22.94 16.05 -21.56
C ARG A 32 -23.70 16.13 -20.24
N GLU A 33 -24.40 15.06 -19.90
CA GLU A 33 -25.23 14.99 -18.69
C GLU A 33 -24.36 15.00 -17.42
N LEU A 34 -23.18 14.35 -17.46
CA LEU A 34 -22.19 14.46 -16.38
C LEU A 34 -21.69 15.91 -16.22
N ALA A 35 -21.41 16.60 -17.31
CA ALA A 35 -20.98 18.00 -17.29
C ALA A 35 -22.03 18.91 -16.65
N ASP A 36 -23.30 18.70 -17.01
CA ASP A 36 -24.44 19.43 -16.45
C ASP A 36 -24.62 19.07 -14.95
N ALA A 37 -24.52 17.79 -14.57
CA ALA A 37 -24.69 17.31 -13.18
C ALA A 37 -23.62 17.82 -12.22
N TYR A 38 -22.36 17.95 -12.70
CA TYR A 38 -21.24 18.43 -11.88
C TYR A 38 -20.97 19.94 -12.03
N ASP A 39 -21.78 20.66 -12.82
CA ASP A 39 -21.66 22.10 -13.12
C ASP A 39 -20.23 22.47 -13.61
N VAL A 40 -19.76 21.75 -14.64
CA VAL A 40 -18.45 21.95 -15.26
C VAL A 40 -18.49 21.81 -16.78
N GLY A 41 -17.44 22.26 -17.44
CA GLY A 41 -17.26 22.06 -18.88
C GLY A 41 -17.00 20.60 -19.25
N ARG A 42 -17.46 20.15 -20.44
CA ARG A 42 -17.17 18.83 -21.00
C ARG A 42 -15.66 18.47 -21.03
N PRO A 43 -14.72 19.41 -21.30
CA PRO A 43 -13.29 19.10 -21.23
C PRO A 43 -12.86 18.60 -19.85
N THR A 44 -13.42 19.17 -18.76
CA THR A 44 -13.15 18.74 -17.38
C THR A 44 -13.63 17.30 -17.14
N ILE A 45 -14.87 16.99 -17.60
CA ILE A 45 -15.38 15.61 -17.49
C ILE A 45 -14.54 14.62 -18.29
N ARG A 46 -14.11 14.98 -19.50
CA ARG A 46 -13.22 14.09 -20.28
C ARG A 46 -11.90 13.81 -19.57
N GLU A 47 -11.29 14.81 -18.95
CA GLU A 47 -10.09 14.62 -18.17
C GLU A 47 -10.33 13.68 -16.99
N VAL A 48 -11.45 13.84 -16.26
CA VAL A 48 -11.84 12.92 -15.18
C VAL A 48 -12.02 11.50 -15.69
N LEU A 49 -12.80 11.31 -16.77
CA LEU A 49 -13.04 9.99 -17.35
C LEU A 49 -11.74 9.33 -17.84
N GLN A 50 -10.82 10.08 -18.43
CA GLN A 50 -9.50 9.55 -18.84
C GLN A 50 -8.67 9.09 -17.63
N ARG A 51 -8.72 9.81 -16.52
CA ARG A 51 -8.03 9.41 -15.28
C ARG A 51 -8.65 8.15 -14.69
N LEU A 52 -9.99 8.10 -14.60
CA LEU A 52 -10.70 6.93 -14.11
C LEU A 52 -10.46 5.68 -14.98
N GLU A 53 -10.37 5.85 -16.31
CA GLU A 53 -10.06 4.75 -17.23
C GLU A 53 -8.61 4.27 -17.06
N ARG A 54 -7.65 5.20 -17.01
CA ARG A 54 -6.24 4.88 -16.75
C ARG A 54 -6.05 4.08 -15.46
N ASP A 55 -6.79 4.45 -14.42
CA ASP A 55 -6.69 3.84 -13.08
C ASP A 55 -7.60 2.61 -12.93
N GLY A 56 -8.29 2.17 -14.00
CA GLY A 56 -9.05 0.92 -14.06
C GLY A 56 -10.48 0.97 -13.48
N TRP A 57 -10.99 2.16 -13.14
CA TRP A 57 -12.34 2.32 -12.56
C TRP A 57 -13.45 2.17 -13.59
N ILE A 58 -13.20 2.58 -14.82
CA ILE A 58 -14.17 2.57 -15.91
C ILE A 58 -13.53 2.07 -17.21
N THR A 59 -14.38 1.69 -18.16
CA THR A 59 -13.98 1.43 -19.54
C THR A 59 -14.72 2.41 -20.46
N VAL A 60 -13.95 3.16 -21.26
CA VAL A 60 -14.50 4.11 -22.24
C VAL A 60 -14.55 3.46 -23.61
N ARG A 61 -15.70 3.57 -24.30
CA ARG A 61 -15.86 3.10 -25.69
C ARG A 61 -16.29 4.27 -26.57
N LYS A 62 -15.69 4.36 -27.74
CA LYS A 62 -16.00 5.46 -28.70
C LYS A 62 -17.48 5.51 -29.02
N GLY A 63 -18.10 6.67 -28.75
CA GLY A 63 -19.51 6.92 -29.05
C GLY A 63 -20.52 6.28 -28.10
N MET A 64 -20.04 5.69 -26.99
CA MET A 64 -20.90 5.10 -25.95
C MET A 64 -20.59 5.71 -24.59
N PRO A 65 -21.56 5.71 -23.66
CA PRO A 65 -21.28 6.03 -22.27
C PRO A 65 -20.22 5.10 -21.68
N ALA A 66 -19.41 5.61 -20.76
CA ALA A 66 -18.42 4.80 -20.06
C ALA A 66 -19.12 3.77 -19.14
N ILE A 67 -18.48 2.61 -18.99
CA ILE A 67 -19.00 1.51 -18.15
C ILE A 67 -18.15 1.44 -16.88
N ILE A 68 -18.82 1.34 -15.73
CA ILE A 68 -18.17 1.11 -14.42
C ILE A 68 -17.59 -0.30 -14.41
N ASN A 69 -16.31 -0.41 -14.10
CA ASN A 69 -15.64 -1.69 -13.97
C ASN A 69 -15.91 -2.34 -12.60
N ASP A 70 -15.86 -3.65 -12.54
CA ASP A 70 -15.60 -4.37 -11.30
C ASP A 70 -14.10 -4.16 -10.97
N TYR A 71 -13.81 -3.16 -10.14
CA TYR A 71 -12.44 -2.72 -9.87
C TYR A 71 -11.59 -3.80 -9.17
N TRP A 72 -12.19 -4.78 -8.51
CA TRP A 72 -11.45 -5.92 -7.97
C TRP A 72 -10.95 -6.88 -9.05
N LYS A 73 -11.60 -6.92 -10.22
CA LYS A 73 -11.21 -7.75 -11.36
C LYS A 73 -10.42 -7.00 -12.43
N ASN A 74 -10.76 -5.74 -12.63
CA ASN A 74 -10.25 -4.94 -13.75
C ASN A 74 -9.31 -3.82 -13.33
N GLY A 75 -9.18 -3.58 -12.02
CA GLY A 75 -8.28 -2.57 -11.46
C GLY A 75 -6.80 -2.94 -11.60
N ASN A 76 -5.96 -1.99 -11.24
CA ASN A 76 -4.50 -2.12 -11.26
C ASN A 76 -3.90 -1.55 -9.96
N LEU A 77 -2.56 -1.46 -9.87
CA LEU A 77 -1.89 -0.94 -8.67
C LEU A 77 -2.33 0.49 -8.32
N MET A 78 -2.65 1.32 -9.32
CA MET A 78 -3.16 2.68 -9.09
C MET A 78 -4.56 2.65 -8.47
N THR A 79 -5.40 1.68 -8.85
CA THR A 79 -6.72 1.46 -8.23
C THR A 79 -6.58 1.21 -6.72
N ILE A 80 -5.64 0.34 -6.32
CA ILE A 80 -5.38 0.04 -4.91
C ILE A 80 -4.94 1.30 -4.15
N ALA A 81 -3.98 2.04 -4.69
CA ALA A 81 -3.50 3.28 -4.09
C ALA A 81 -4.64 4.31 -3.91
N LYS A 82 -5.52 4.41 -4.91
CA LYS A 82 -6.71 5.26 -4.85
C LYS A 82 -7.70 4.77 -3.79
N ILE A 83 -8.10 3.49 -3.79
CA ILE A 83 -9.00 2.94 -2.77
C ILE A 83 -8.56 3.38 -1.38
N LEU A 84 -7.29 3.19 -1.06
CA LEU A 84 -6.75 3.47 0.26
C LEU A 84 -6.64 4.96 0.59
N SER A 85 -6.52 5.84 -0.42
CA SER A 85 -6.56 7.29 -0.21
C SER A 85 -7.93 7.81 0.22
N PHE A 86 -9.00 7.04 -0.01
CA PHE A 86 -10.38 7.41 0.35
C PHE A 86 -10.82 6.89 1.71
N TYR A 87 -10.14 5.87 2.24
CA TYR A 87 -10.43 5.40 3.60
C TYR A 87 -9.73 6.30 4.63
N GLU A 88 -10.48 6.90 5.54
CA GLU A 88 -9.92 7.52 6.75
C GLU A 88 -9.27 6.44 7.60
N ASP A 89 -10.00 5.34 7.83
CA ASP A 89 -9.50 4.11 8.45
C ASP A 89 -9.45 2.99 7.41
N ILE A 90 -8.23 2.47 7.16
CA ILE A 90 -8.03 1.36 6.25
C ILE A 90 -8.65 0.10 6.87
N PRO A 91 -9.52 -0.65 6.15
CA PRO A 91 -10.12 -1.87 6.66
C PRO A 91 -9.06 -2.91 7.10
N ASP A 92 -9.31 -3.58 8.22
CA ASP A 92 -8.40 -4.57 8.78
C ASP A 92 -8.09 -5.72 7.82
N THR A 93 -9.10 -6.17 7.08
CA THR A 93 -8.95 -7.18 6.02
C THR A 93 -7.98 -6.73 4.92
N PHE A 94 -7.93 -5.41 4.64
CA PHE A 94 -7.02 -4.89 3.65
C PHE A 94 -5.57 -4.88 4.15
N ILE A 95 -5.36 -4.51 5.42
CA ILE A 95 -4.05 -4.58 6.07
C ILE A 95 -3.56 -6.03 6.09
N ARG A 96 -4.43 -6.96 6.45
CA ARG A 96 -4.14 -8.39 6.42
C ARG A 96 -3.66 -8.86 5.04
N ASN A 97 -4.37 -8.50 3.98
CA ASN A 97 -4.00 -8.87 2.61
C ASN A 97 -2.65 -8.26 2.17
N LEU A 98 -2.32 -7.05 2.63
CA LEU A 98 -1.01 -6.45 2.38
C LEU A 98 0.12 -7.16 3.14
N LEU A 99 -0.13 -7.61 4.38
CA LEU A 99 0.83 -8.41 5.14
C LEU A 99 1.06 -9.78 4.48
N GLU A 100 0.02 -10.43 3.96
CA GLU A 100 0.15 -11.67 3.15
C GLU A 100 0.99 -11.45 1.88
N LEU A 101 0.76 -10.34 1.16
CA LEU A 101 1.59 -9.99 0.01
C LEU A 101 3.05 -9.78 0.42
N ARG A 102 3.29 -9.12 1.56
CA ARG A 102 4.63 -8.87 2.11
C ARG A 102 5.37 -10.17 2.43
N ILE A 103 4.70 -11.18 3.01
CA ILE A 103 5.27 -12.52 3.25
C ILE A 103 5.84 -13.12 1.96
N THR A 104 5.17 -12.88 0.83
CA THR A 104 5.58 -13.43 -0.46
C THR A 104 6.72 -12.65 -1.11
N LEU A 105 6.67 -11.32 -1.07
CA LEU A 105 7.59 -10.46 -1.81
C LEU A 105 8.87 -10.09 -1.03
N ALA A 106 8.72 -9.76 0.27
CA ALA A 106 9.83 -9.19 1.03
C ALA A 106 11.03 -10.13 1.17
N PRO A 107 10.88 -11.42 1.49
CA PRO A 107 12.03 -12.31 1.57
C PRO A 107 12.86 -12.38 0.28
N ALA A 108 12.20 -12.29 -0.89
CA ALA A 108 12.87 -12.39 -2.16
C ALA A 108 13.81 -11.19 -2.41
N TYR A 109 13.30 -9.94 -2.35
CA TYR A 109 14.17 -8.79 -2.59
C TYR A 109 15.17 -8.51 -1.46
N ILE A 110 14.85 -8.89 -0.22
CA ILE A 110 15.80 -8.78 0.91
C ILE A 110 16.95 -9.76 0.72
N SER A 111 16.68 -11.02 0.36
CA SER A 111 17.71 -12.01 0.03
C SER A 111 18.60 -11.56 -1.14
N ASP A 112 18.00 -11.00 -2.19
CA ASP A 112 18.72 -10.40 -3.31
C ASP A 112 19.66 -9.27 -2.84
N ALA A 113 19.12 -8.32 -2.04
CA ALA A 113 19.90 -7.20 -1.53
C ALA A 113 21.08 -7.64 -0.67
N VAL A 114 20.86 -8.59 0.23
CA VAL A 114 21.91 -9.16 1.09
C VAL A 114 22.98 -9.87 0.26
N SER A 115 22.57 -10.67 -0.72
CA SER A 115 23.49 -11.45 -1.56
C SER A 115 24.40 -10.57 -2.44
N HIS A 116 23.86 -9.44 -2.95
CA HIS A 116 24.58 -8.59 -3.91
C HIS A 116 25.21 -7.35 -3.26
N HIS A 117 24.66 -6.88 -2.12
CA HIS A 117 24.98 -5.57 -1.55
C HIS A 117 25.08 -5.58 -0.02
N LEU A 118 25.61 -6.66 0.59
CA LEU A 118 25.68 -6.88 2.05
C LEU A 118 26.08 -5.63 2.85
N LEU A 119 27.19 -4.97 2.47
CA LEU A 119 27.69 -3.80 3.20
C LEU A 119 26.73 -2.60 3.11
N LYS A 120 26.05 -2.43 1.97
CA LYS A 120 25.04 -1.37 1.82
C LYS A 120 23.81 -1.67 2.67
N VAL A 121 23.38 -2.94 2.74
CA VAL A 121 22.27 -3.34 3.61
C VAL A 121 22.62 -3.07 5.08
N ILE A 122 23.82 -3.43 5.54
CA ILE A 122 24.29 -3.13 6.89
C ILE A 122 24.25 -1.62 7.16
N SER A 123 24.68 -0.78 6.20
CA SER A 123 24.68 0.67 6.37
C SER A 123 23.28 1.31 6.53
N LEU A 124 22.22 0.65 6.08
CA LEU A 124 20.86 1.15 6.30
C LEU A 124 20.46 1.21 7.79
N PHE A 125 21.13 0.42 8.62
CA PHE A 125 20.87 0.40 10.05
C PHE A 125 21.59 1.51 10.83
N SER A 126 22.40 2.35 10.18
CA SER A 126 23.00 3.53 10.85
C SER A 126 21.96 4.55 11.34
N GLU A 127 20.78 4.60 10.71
CA GLU A 127 19.68 5.48 11.12
C GLU A 127 18.91 4.96 12.35
N TRP A 128 19.27 3.81 12.85
CA TRP A 128 18.61 3.18 13.99
C TRP A 128 18.74 3.98 15.30
N GLU A 129 19.87 4.64 15.51
CA GLU A 129 20.13 5.41 16.73
C GLU A 129 19.16 6.59 16.89
N ASP A 130 18.59 7.06 15.78
CA ASP A 130 17.62 8.16 15.73
C ASP A 130 16.16 7.67 15.76
N LEU A 131 15.91 6.36 15.82
CA LEU A 131 14.57 5.79 15.79
C LEU A 131 13.80 6.12 17.08
N GLN A 132 12.77 6.96 16.95
CA GLN A 132 11.89 7.29 18.07
C GLN A 132 10.88 6.15 18.30
N ASP A 133 10.51 5.92 19.58
CA ASP A 133 9.48 4.90 19.91
C ASP A 133 8.06 5.44 19.67
N ASP A 134 7.76 5.73 18.42
CA ASP A 134 6.44 6.14 17.96
C ASP A 134 6.06 5.46 16.63
N PRO A 135 4.75 5.31 16.35
CA PRO A 135 4.25 4.61 15.16
C PRO A 135 4.79 5.17 13.84
N LYS A 136 4.89 6.48 13.74
CA LYS A 136 5.29 7.19 12.51
C LYS A 136 6.76 6.98 12.20
N SER A 137 7.62 7.08 13.22
CA SER A 137 9.05 6.84 13.08
C SER A 137 9.33 5.40 12.67
N PHE A 138 8.64 4.43 13.28
CA PHE A 138 8.76 3.02 12.90
C PHE A 138 8.29 2.76 11.46
N ALA A 139 7.14 3.30 11.07
CA ALA A 139 6.63 3.16 9.71
C ALA A 139 7.59 3.74 8.67
N ALA A 140 8.18 4.91 8.96
CA ALA A 140 9.15 5.55 8.07
C ALA A 140 10.45 4.76 7.98
N PHE A 141 10.99 4.28 9.11
CA PHE A 141 12.19 3.46 9.15
C PHE A 141 12.01 2.14 8.40
N ASP A 142 10.94 1.40 8.70
CA ASP A 142 10.63 0.13 8.01
C ASP A 142 10.44 0.36 6.50
N TRP A 143 9.73 1.42 6.10
CA TRP A 143 9.62 1.80 4.69
C TRP A 143 10.98 2.02 4.04
N ASN A 144 11.85 2.80 4.66
CA ASN A 144 13.19 3.10 4.11
C ASN A 144 14.02 1.84 3.95
N LEU A 145 13.97 0.91 4.93
CA LEU A 145 14.63 -0.39 4.83
C LEU A 145 14.10 -1.20 3.65
N GLN A 146 12.78 -1.40 3.57
CA GLN A 146 12.15 -2.22 2.52
C GLN A 146 12.40 -1.64 1.13
N HIS A 147 12.19 -0.34 0.97
CA HIS A 147 12.35 0.36 -0.31
C HIS A 147 13.82 0.33 -0.78
N SER A 148 14.77 0.58 0.13
CA SER A 148 16.19 0.55 -0.20
C SER A 148 16.65 -0.86 -0.58
N MET A 149 16.21 -1.89 0.15
CA MET A 149 16.54 -3.29 -0.18
C MET A 149 15.91 -3.73 -1.51
N ALA A 150 14.66 -3.35 -1.79
CA ALA A 150 14.05 -3.61 -3.09
C ALA A 150 14.80 -2.92 -4.24
N GLY A 151 15.34 -1.71 -4.00
CA GLY A 151 16.18 -0.99 -4.97
C GLY A 151 17.54 -1.62 -5.21
N MET A 152 18.01 -2.49 -4.32
CA MET A 152 19.27 -3.25 -4.44
C MET A 152 19.08 -4.61 -5.12
N SER A 153 17.82 -5.08 -5.31
CA SER A 153 17.56 -6.31 -6.05
C SER A 153 17.87 -6.13 -7.55
N PRO A 154 18.45 -7.14 -8.22
CA PRO A 154 18.62 -7.11 -9.68
C PRO A 154 17.29 -7.15 -10.44
N ASN A 155 16.18 -7.47 -9.76
CA ASN A 155 14.84 -7.40 -10.33
C ASN A 155 14.16 -6.05 -10.02
N PRO A 156 14.15 -5.10 -10.98
CA PRO A 156 13.60 -3.77 -10.75
C PRO A 156 12.09 -3.74 -10.52
N ILE A 157 11.39 -4.84 -10.79
CA ILE A 157 9.93 -4.91 -10.62
C ILE A 157 9.54 -4.79 -9.15
N TYR A 158 10.34 -5.31 -8.20
CA TYR A 158 10.08 -5.13 -6.78
C TYR A 158 10.02 -3.66 -6.39
N LEU A 159 11.00 -2.86 -6.83
CA LEU A 159 11.01 -1.43 -6.54
C LEU A 159 9.83 -0.70 -7.18
N LEU A 160 9.45 -1.04 -8.43
CA LEU A 160 8.30 -0.44 -9.11
C LEU A 160 6.99 -0.74 -8.39
N ILE A 161 6.84 -1.96 -7.85
CA ILE A 161 5.68 -2.32 -7.02
C ILE A 161 5.68 -1.45 -5.76
N LEU A 162 6.79 -1.40 -5.00
CA LEU A 162 6.85 -0.62 -3.77
C LEU A 162 6.58 0.87 -4.03
N ASN A 163 7.15 1.46 -5.08
CA ASN A 163 6.91 2.86 -5.44
C ASN A 163 5.41 3.21 -5.59
N SER A 164 4.61 2.24 -6.05
CA SER A 164 3.16 2.41 -6.21
C SER A 164 2.40 2.41 -4.87
N PHE A 165 3.03 1.94 -3.78
CA PHE A 165 2.40 1.75 -2.49
C PHE A 165 2.94 2.65 -1.37
N ARG A 166 3.81 3.60 -1.65
CA ARG A 166 4.49 4.39 -0.61
C ARG A 166 3.54 4.98 0.44
N ASP A 167 2.55 5.73 0.00
CA ASP A 167 1.63 6.44 0.91
C ASP A 167 0.73 5.46 1.67
N VAL A 168 0.34 4.38 1.00
CA VAL A 168 -0.38 3.25 1.59
C VAL A 168 0.45 2.58 2.66
N TYR A 169 1.71 2.26 2.33
CA TYR A 169 2.63 1.58 3.24
C TYR A 169 2.83 2.38 4.53
N LEU A 170 3.05 3.68 4.41
CA LEU A 170 3.24 4.56 5.56
C LEU A 170 1.97 4.62 6.42
N LYS A 171 0.80 4.80 5.82
CA LYS A 171 -0.48 4.86 6.54
C LYS A 171 -0.79 3.54 7.25
N VAL A 172 -0.62 2.40 6.56
CA VAL A 172 -0.77 1.05 7.13
C VAL A 172 0.26 0.80 8.22
N GLY A 173 1.51 1.18 7.97
CA GLY A 173 2.61 1.04 8.93
C GLY A 173 2.36 1.83 10.21
N GLU A 174 1.91 3.07 10.14
CA GLU A 174 1.54 3.86 11.32
C GLU A 174 0.47 3.14 12.15
N ARG A 175 -0.55 2.58 11.50
CA ARG A 175 -1.59 1.81 12.20
C ARG A 175 -1.05 0.49 12.76
N TYR A 176 -0.22 -0.25 12.04
CA TYR A 176 0.42 -1.47 12.52
C TYR A 176 1.30 -1.20 13.74
N PHE A 177 2.15 -0.19 13.66
CA PHE A 177 3.08 0.20 14.73
C PHE A 177 2.44 1.01 15.86
N SER A 178 1.13 1.30 15.82
CA SER A 178 0.42 1.88 16.96
C SER A 178 0.48 0.97 18.20
N HIS A 179 0.67 -0.34 18.01
CA HIS A 179 0.84 -1.33 19.06
C HIS A 179 2.31 -1.47 19.47
N GLU A 180 2.57 -1.34 20.77
CA GLU A 180 3.92 -1.48 21.33
C GLU A 180 4.53 -2.86 21.05
N ASN A 181 3.74 -3.93 21.18
CA ASN A 181 4.20 -5.30 20.89
C ASN A 181 4.69 -5.46 19.44
N HIS A 182 4.01 -4.82 18.47
CA HIS A 182 4.42 -4.87 17.07
C HIS A 182 5.76 -4.16 16.85
N ARG A 183 5.97 -3.00 17.52
CA ARG A 183 7.25 -2.29 17.48
C ARG A 183 8.36 -3.13 18.11
N GLN A 184 8.09 -3.74 19.26
CA GLN A 184 9.08 -4.58 19.95
C GLN A 184 9.50 -5.81 19.13
N VAL A 185 8.55 -6.49 18.49
CA VAL A 185 8.86 -7.62 17.60
C VAL A 185 9.71 -7.19 16.41
N SER A 186 9.42 -6.02 15.83
CA SER A 186 10.21 -5.48 14.73
C SER A 186 11.61 -5.06 15.17
N LEU A 187 11.77 -4.44 16.34
CA LEU A 187 13.08 -4.13 16.92
C LEU A 187 13.92 -5.39 17.11
N ASN A 188 13.36 -6.42 17.71
CA ASN A 188 14.05 -7.69 17.92
C ASN A 188 14.50 -8.31 16.59
N TYR A 189 13.67 -8.23 15.56
CA TYR A 189 14.04 -8.65 14.22
C TYR A 189 15.20 -7.82 13.66
N TYR A 190 15.12 -6.50 13.72
CA TYR A 190 16.19 -5.63 13.20
C TYR A 190 17.54 -5.90 13.87
N HIS A 191 17.55 -6.10 15.20
CA HIS A 191 18.75 -6.48 15.94
C HIS A 191 19.33 -7.81 15.46
N SER A 192 18.50 -8.85 15.47
CA SER A 192 18.92 -10.21 15.11
C SER A 192 19.37 -10.28 13.64
N PHE A 193 18.65 -9.56 12.75
CA PHE A 193 18.99 -9.50 11.33
C PHE A 193 20.35 -8.81 11.12
N LEU A 194 20.56 -7.63 11.72
CA LEU A 194 21.84 -6.93 11.64
C LEU A 194 22.98 -7.77 12.20
N GLU A 195 22.80 -8.43 13.36
CA GLU A 195 23.77 -9.32 13.94
C GLU A 195 24.14 -10.48 13.01
N ALA A 196 23.14 -11.11 12.38
CA ALA A 196 23.36 -12.16 11.40
C ALA A 196 24.17 -11.67 10.19
N LEU A 197 23.88 -10.45 9.68
CA LEU A 197 24.63 -9.85 8.57
C LEU A 197 26.07 -9.53 8.94
N LEU A 198 26.32 -8.95 10.12
CA LEU A 198 27.67 -8.65 10.62
C LEU A 198 28.52 -9.92 10.78
N ASN A 199 27.90 -11.03 11.16
CA ASN A 199 28.51 -12.34 11.27
C ASN A 199 28.51 -13.14 9.95
N ARG A 200 28.06 -12.55 8.83
CA ARG A 200 27.95 -13.18 7.50
C ARG A 200 27.10 -14.45 7.46
N LYS A 201 26.12 -14.56 8.35
CA LYS A 201 25.17 -15.68 8.43
C LYS A 201 23.94 -15.42 7.55
N VAL A 202 24.12 -15.41 6.23
CA VAL A 202 23.10 -15.03 5.24
C VAL A 202 21.85 -15.92 5.34
N GLU A 203 22.01 -17.23 5.55
CA GLU A 203 20.88 -18.17 5.69
C GLU A 203 20.07 -17.91 6.97
N GLU A 204 20.73 -17.46 8.05
CA GLU A 204 20.05 -17.06 9.28
C GLU A 204 19.25 -15.76 9.05
N ALA A 205 19.82 -14.78 8.37
CA ALA A 205 19.14 -13.54 8.00
C ALA A 205 17.90 -13.81 7.12
N ASP A 206 17.99 -14.72 6.14
CA ASP A 206 16.85 -15.12 5.30
C ASP A 206 15.73 -15.78 6.12
N ARG A 207 16.10 -16.68 7.04
CA ARG A 207 15.14 -17.31 7.96
C ARG A 207 14.44 -16.28 8.85
N LEU A 208 15.22 -15.40 9.51
CA LEU A 208 14.69 -14.34 10.37
C LEU A 208 13.70 -13.44 9.62
N THR A 209 14.01 -13.12 8.36
CA THR A 209 13.11 -12.33 7.50
C THR A 209 11.78 -13.06 7.26
N LYS A 210 11.84 -14.34 6.88
CA LYS A 210 10.62 -15.13 6.64
C LYS A 210 9.77 -15.28 7.90
N ASP A 211 10.41 -15.46 9.05
CA ASP A 211 9.74 -15.64 10.33
C ASP A 211 9.05 -14.35 10.78
N VAL A 212 9.73 -13.19 10.70
CA VAL A 212 9.12 -11.91 11.09
C VAL A 212 7.96 -11.50 10.18
N MET A 213 8.05 -11.77 8.86
CA MET A 213 6.95 -11.47 7.95
C MET A 213 5.69 -12.26 8.32
N LYS A 214 5.82 -13.54 8.66
CA LYS A 214 4.71 -14.36 9.16
C LYS A 214 4.22 -13.86 10.52
N ARG A 215 5.15 -13.63 11.46
CA ARG A 215 4.78 -13.15 12.80
C ARG A 215 4.03 -11.81 12.75
N SER A 216 4.35 -10.95 11.80
CA SER A 216 3.63 -9.68 11.60
C SER A 216 2.15 -9.89 11.23
N LEU A 217 1.84 -10.91 10.44
CA LEU A 217 0.47 -11.28 10.11
C LEU A 217 -0.24 -11.90 11.33
N ASP A 218 0.42 -12.82 12.01
CA ASP A 218 -0.14 -13.47 13.21
C ASP A 218 -0.49 -12.44 14.28
N LEU A 219 0.39 -11.47 14.55
CA LEU A 219 0.16 -10.37 15.49
C LEU A 219 -1.04 -9.51 15.10
N TRP A 220 -1.24 -9.29 13.79
CA TRP A 220 -2.38 -8.55 13.31
C TRP A 220 -3.69 -9.32 13.53
N ASP A 221 -3.70 -10.62 13.25
CA ASP A 221 -4.86 -11.50 13.41
C ASP A 221 -5.20 -11.70 14.91
N GLU A 222 -4.21 -11.87 15.80
CA GLU A 222 -4.38 -11.99 17.26
C GLU A 222 -5.15 -10.78 17.83
N LYS A 223 -4.82 -9.55 17.37
CA LYS A 223 -5.48 -8.33 17.80
C LYS A 223 -6.96 -8.27 17.42
N GLN A 224 -7.34 -8.78 16.25
CA GLN A 224 -8.73 -8.76 15.82
C GLN A 224 -9.61 -9.60 16.76
N VAL A 225 -9.11 -10.75 17.20
CA VAL A 225 -9.80 -11.64 18.14
C VAL A 225 -9.96 -10.99 19.53
N GLU A 226 -8.97 -10.21 19.99
CA GLU A 226 -9.06 -9.48 21.26
C GLU A 226 -10.08 -8.34 21.20
N GLY A 227 -10.17 -7.63 20.06
CA GLY A 227 -11.12 -6.53 19.86
C GLY A 227 -12.57 -7.00 19.81
N GLU A 228 -12.85 -8.11 19.15
CA GLU A 228 -14.20 -8.70 19.07
C GLU A 228 -14.70 -9.19 20.44
N ASN A 229 -13.82 -9.71 21.31
CA ASN A 229 -14.16 -10.17 22.65
C ASN A 229 -14.41 -9.03 23.67
N LEU A 230 -14.09 -7.77 23.34
CA LEU A 230 -14.33 -6.62 24.21
C LEU A 230 -15.62 -5.87 23.86
N GLU A 231 -16.25 -6.19 22.72
CA GLU A 231 -17.53 -5.61 22.28
C GLU A 231 -18.75 -6.52 22.58
N GLU A 232 -18.54 -7.73 23.10
CA GLU A 232 -19.59 -8.62 23.66
C GLU A 232 -19.71 -8.41 25.19
#